data_0f8751e96814b2b5d873fe9b69ac327a
#
_entry.id   0f8751e96814b2b5d873fe9b69ac327a
#
_cell.length_a   1.000
_cell.length_b   1.000
_cell.length_c   1.000
_cell.angle_alpha   90.00
_cell.angle_beta   90.00
_cell.angle_gamma   90.00
#
_symmetry.space_group_name_H-M   'P 1'
#
loop_
_entity.id
_entity.type
_entity.pdbx_description
1 polymer ?
#
loop_
_entity_poly.entity_id
_entity_poly.type
_entity_poly.pdbx_seq_one_letter_code
_entity_poly.pdbx_strand_id
1 'polypeptide(L)'
;MISIAIIIPAYNEELTIREVMQDFHSHCPEAAIYVVDNNSSDKTAEIARKTYEELGCSGTLLQEKRKGKAMAIKKAFREIDADVYVMVDADLTYPAADLPRLLEPVLQGDADMVCGDRHDAGIYSRENKRPMHNTGNKAVRMLINKLFQGNLHDILTGYRVFSKRFVKNFPILSTGFELETEISIHALDNGYSVVEIPTNYMDRPEGSVSKLSTVSDGVKVIKTIFAVLMNHRPLFFFSIISAVLLILAILAGIPAVLDYFRYDYVFHLPLAVLSMGLFTVSALALT
;
A
#
# COMPACT_ATOMS: atom_id res chain seq x y z
N MET A 1 -14.64 -26.72 -9.29
CA MET A 1 -15.27 -25.63 -8.50
C MET A 1 -14.15 -24.64 -8.21
N ILE A 2 -14.36 -23.35 -8.48
CA ILE A 2 -13.35 -22.30 -8.23
C ILE A 2 -13.22 -22.13 -6.73
N SER A 3 -12.01 -22.15 -6.20
CA SER A 3 -11.73 -21.97 -4.78
C SER A 3 -11.53 -20.49 -4.44
N ILE A 4 -12.25 -19.99 -3.45
CA ILE A 4 -12.18 -18.59 -2.98
C ILE A 4 -11.63 -18.58 -1.56
N ALA A 5 -10.61 -17.77 -1.31
CA ALA A 5 -10.01 -17.55 0.00
C ALA A 5 -10.21 -16.11 0.46
N ILE A 6 -10.91 -15.90 1.57
CA ILE A 6 -11.07 -14.60 2.22
C ILE A 6 -10.00 -14.47 3.31
N ILE A 7 -9.11 -13.50 3.15
CA ILE A 7 -7.98 -13.24 4.05
C ILE A 7 -8.28 -12.01 4.89
N ILE A 8 -8.30 -12.19 6.21
CA ILE A 8 -8.61 -11.17 7.20
C ILE A 8 -7.38 -10.97 8.10
N PRO A 9 -6.46 -10.04 7.80
CA PRO A 9 -5.37 -9.71 8.71
C PRO A 9 -5.91 -9.01 9.95
N ALA A 10 -5.63 -9.55 11.13
CA ALA A 10 -6.15 -9.05 12.40
C ALA A 10 -5.02 -8.74 13.39
N TYR A 11 -5.08 -7.57 14.04
CA TYR A 11 -4.19 -7.20 15.14
C TYR A 11 -4.97 -6.40 16.19
N ASN A 12 -5.24 -7.02 17.33
CA ASN A 12 -6.07 -6.47 18.41
C ASN A 12 -7.43 -5.99 17.90
N GLU A 13 -8.21 -6.93 17.37
CA GLU A 13 -9.54 -6.71 16.81
C GLU A 13 -10.59 -7.61 17.53
N GLU A 14 -10.44 -7.83 18.84
CA GLU A 14 -11.35 -8.68 19.63
C GLU A 14 -12.81 -8.23 19.58
N LEU A 15 -13.07 -6.93 19.34
CA LEU A 15 -14.42 -6.36 19.27
C LEU A 15 -15.13 -6.67 17.95
N THR A 16 -14.39 -6.88 16.86
CA THR A 16 -14.95 -6.88 15.50
C THR A 16 -14.76 -8.20 14.76
N ILE A 17 -13.73 -8.99 15.11
CA ILE A 17 -13.34 -10.17 14.31
C ILE A 17 -14.47 -11.21 14.17
N ARG A 18 -15.28 -11.43 15.20
CA ARG A 18 -16.43 -12.35 15.12
C ARG A 18 -17.43 -11.90 14.07
N GLU A 19 -17.85 -10.64 14.14
CA GLU A 19 -18.87 -10.08 13.27
C GLU A 19 -18.38 -10.03 11.81
N VAL A 20 -17.11 -9.66 11.57
CA VAL A 20 -16.50 -9.71 10.23
C VAL A 20 -16.58 -11.13 9.66
N MET A 21 -16.17 -12.15 10.43
CA MET A 21 -16.21 -13.54 9.95
C MET A 21 -17.65 -13.99 9.65
N GLN A 22 -18.62 -13.63 10.49
CA GLN A 22 -20.03 -13.95 10.29
C GLN A 22 -20.61 -13.28 9.05
N ASP A 23 -20.33 -11.99 8.87
CA ASP A 23 -20.82 -11.20 7.73
C ASP A 23 -20.27 -11.78 6.41
N PHE A 24 -18.97 -12.01 6.32
CA PHE A 24 -18.37 -12.57 5.10
C PHE A 24 -18.82 -14.01 4.84
N HIS A 25 -18.97 -14.84 5.88
CA HIS A 25 -19.50 -16.19 5.71
C HIS A 25 -20.96 -16.20 5.22
N SER A 26 -21.77 -15.27 5.67
CA SER A 26 -23.17 -15.18 5.27
C SER A 26 -23.36 -14.78 3.81
N HIS A 27 -22.45 -13.97 3.26
CA HIS A 27 -22.49 -13.47 1.88
C HIS A 27 -21.72 -14.32 0.86
N CYS A 28 -20.80 -15.19 1.34
CA CYS A 28 -20.03 -16.10 0.50
C CYS A 28 -19.73 -17.41 1.29
N PRO A 29 -20.73 -18.26 1.55
CA PRO A 29 -20.56 -19.46 2.39
C PRO A 29 -19.64 -20.51 1.78
N GLU A 30 -19.44 -20.50 0.47
CA GLU A 30 -18.51 -21.38 -0.24
C GLU A 30 -17.04 -20.98 -0.10
N ALA A 31 -16.74 -19.75 0.31
CA ALA A 31 -15.37 -19.27 0.49
C ALA A 31 -14.75 -19.79 1.78
N ALA A 32 -13.46 -20.13 1.71
CA ALA A 32 -12.68 -20.44 2.90
C ALA A 32 -12.18 -19.14 3.54
N ILE A 33 -12.47 -18.95 4.83
CA ILE A 33 -12.04 -17.78 5.58
C ILE A 33 -10.70 -18.08 6.26
N TYR A 34 -9.75 -17.15 6.14
CA TYR A 34 -8.44 -17.22 6.77
C TYR A 34 -8.19 -15.96 7.59
N VAL A 35 -8.37 -16.06 8.90
CA VAL A 35 -7.95 -15.01 9.81
C VAL A 35 -6.45 -15.14 10.03
N VAL A 36 -5.72 -14.05 9.82
CA VAL A 36 -4.28 -14.03 10.08
C VAL A 36 -4.01 -13.16 11.31
N ASP A 37 -3.90 -13.78 12.46
CA ASP A 37 -3.55 -13.10 13.71
C ASP A 37 -2.09 -12.62 13.66
N ASN A 38 -1.92 -11.32 13.64
CA ASN A 38 -0.62 -10.66 13.55
C ASN A 38 -0.03 -10.35 14.92
N ASN A 39 0.08 -11.38 15.77
CA ASN A 39 0.63 -11.27 17.12
C ASN A 39 -0.21 -10.35 18.03
N SER A 40 -1.53 -10.55 18.06
CA SER A 40 -2.44 -9.83 18.94
C SER A 40 -2.14 -10.12 20.41
N SER A 41 -2.37 -9.13 21.26
CA SER A 41 -2.22 -9.21 22.71
C SER A 41 -3.56 -9.33 23.46
N ASP A 42 -4.67 -9.18 22.74
CA ASP A 42 -6.04 -9.32 23.22
C ASP A 42 -6.63 -10.71 22.89
N LYS A 43 -7.94 -10.85 22.96
CA LYS A 43 -8.65 -12.12 22.71
C LYS A 43 -8.95 -12.39 21.22
N THR A 44 -8.38 -11.64 20.28
CA THR A 44 -8.65 -11.78 18.84
C THR A 44 -8.52 -13.23 18.37
N ALA A 45 -7.41 -13.89 18.67
CA ALA A 45 -7.15 -15.27 18.25
C ALA A 45 -8.09 -16.29 18.90
N GLU A 46 -8.47 -16.09 20.17
CA GLU A 46 -9.42 -16.94 20.89
C GLU A 46 -10.82 -16.83 20.27
N ILE A 47 -11.27 -15.59 20.03
CA ILE A 47 -12.59 -15.33 19.45
C ILE A 47 -12.66 -15.89 18.02
N ALA A 48 -11.63 -15.71 17.21
CA ALA A 48 -11.59 -16.27 15.87
C ALA A 48 -11.73 -17.80 15.87
N ARG A 49 -11.01 -18.53 16.77
CA ARG A 49 -11.15 -20.00 16.89
C ARG A 49 -12.57 -20.41 17.24
N LYS A 50 -13.19 -19.78 18.24
CA LYS A 50 -14.58 -20.07 18.62
C LYS A 50 -15.55 -19.81 17.46
N THR A 51 -15.31 -18.73 16.70
CA THR A 51 -16.15 -18.38 15.55
C THR A 51 -16.05 -19.42 14.43
N TYR A 52 -14.86 -20.00 14.17
CA TYR A 52 -14.73 -21.12 13.23
C TYR A 52 -15.58 -22.33 13.65
N GLU A 53 -15.56 -22.69 14.94
CA GLU A 53 -16.36 -23.80 15.50
C GLU A 53 -17.86 -23.51 15.37
N GLU A 54 -18.29 -22.28 15.65
CA GLU A 54 -19.69 -21.86 15.57
C GLU A 54 -20.22 -21.84 14.12
N LEU A 55 -19.43 -21.36 13.20
CA LEU A 55 -19.83 -21.23 11.78
C LEU A 55 -19.68 -22.54 10.99
N GLY A 56 -18.80 -23.43 11.42
CA GLY A 56 -18.43 -24.59 10.64
C GLY A 56 -17.84 -24.26 9.27
N CYS A 57 -17.33 -23.03 9.10
CA CYS A 57 -16.81 -22.55 7.84
C CYS A 57 -15.44 -23.17 7.51
N SER A 58 -15.14 -23.29 6.21
CA SER A 58 -13.83 -23.70 5.72
C SER A 58 -12.78 -22.64 6.02
N GLY A 59 -11.50 -23.07 6.12
CA GLY A 59 -10.38 -22.17 6.40
C GLY A 59 -9.77 -22.41 7.78
N THR A 60 -8.95 -21.48 8.24
CA THR A 60 -8.27 -21.63 9.53
C THR A 60 -7.67 -20.31 10.04
N LEU A 61 -7.33 -20.28 11.32
CA LEU A 61 -6.56 -19.21 11.96
C LEU A 61 -5.06 -19.44 11.70
N LEU A 62 -4.43 -18.52 10.99
CA LEU A 62 -2.98 -18.46 10.82
C LEU A 62 -2.39 -17.48 11.83
N GLN A 63 -1.19 -17.76 12.33
CA GLN A 63 -0.47 -16.88 13.26
C GLN A 63 0.81 -16.34 12.63
N GLU A 64 0.96 -15.02 12.54
CA GLU A 64 2.19 -14.36 12.11
C GLU A 64 2.80 -13.54 13.26
N LYS A 65 3.98 -13.96 13.72
CA LYS A 65 4.66 -13.35 14.87
C LYS A 65 5.31 -12.00 14.55
N ARG A 66 5.69 -11.78 13.29
CA ARG A 66 6.28 -10.50 12.84
C ARG A 66 5.18 -9.48 12.68
N LYS A 67 5.27 -8.38 13.41
CA LYS A 67 4.27 -7.30 13.35
C LYS A 67 4.25 -6.61 11.98
N GLY A 68 3.05 -6.27 11.53
CA GLY A 68 2.77 -5.51 10.30
C GLY A 68 1.79 -6.22 9.38
N LYS A 69 0.81 -5.48 8.86
CA LYS A 69 -0.22 -5.99 7.95
C LYS A 69 0.38 -6.75 6.75
N ALA A 70 1.44 -6.21 6.17
CA ALA A 70 2.13 -6.85 5.06
C ALA A 70 2.73 -8.21 5.43
N MET A 71 3.21 -8.40 6.67
CA MET A 71 3.71 -9.70 7.13
C MET A 71 2.58 -10.74 7.23
N ALA A 72 1.40 -10.33 7.70
CA ALA A 72 0.22 -11.18 7.75
C ALA A 72 -0.22 -11.61 6.34
N ILE A 73 -0.32 -10.66 5.41
CA ILE A 73 -0.71 -10.94 4.01
C ILE A 73 0.36 -11.80 3.31
N LYS A 74 1.64 -11.53 3.52
CA LYS A 74 2.74 -12.35 2.98
C LYS A 74 2.65 -13.81 3.44
N LYS A 75 2.30 -14.04 4.70
CA LYS A 75 2.06 -15.38 5.23
C LYS A 75 0.88 -16.03 4.53
N ALA A 76 -0.24 -15.33 4.42
CA ALA A 76 -1.43 -15.83 3.76
C ALA A 76 -1.16 -16.21 2.30
N PHE A 77 -0.56 -15.32 1.51
CA PHE A 77 -0.25 -15.56 0.09
C PHE A 77 0.71 -16.73 -0.14
N ARG A 78 1.57 -17.01 0.84
CA ARG A 78 2.50 -18.13 0.79
C ARG A 78 1.84 -19.47 1.16
N GLU A 79 0.97 -19.49 2.17
CA GLU A 79 0.43 -20.72 2.76
C GLU A 79 -0.91 -21.13 2.20
N ILE A 80 -1.66 -20.18 1.61
CA ILE A 80 -2.96 -20.44 1.02
C ILE A 80 -2.79 -20.71 -0.49
N ASP A 81 -3.46 -21.75 -0.96
CA ASP A 81 -3.62 -22.01 -2.39
C ASP A 81 -5.11 -21.96 -2.77
N ALA A 82 -5.49 -20.93 -3.53
CA ALA A 82 -6.84 -20.71 -4.01
C ALA A 82 -6.81 -20.13 -5.43
N ASP A 83 -7.95 -20.14 -6.13
CA ASP A 83 -8.07 -19.56 -7.46
C ASP A 83 -8.31 -18.04 -7.37
N VAL A 84 -9.07 -17.60 -6.36
CA VAL A 84 -9.38 -16.21 -6.08
C VAL A 84 -9.08 -15.90 -4.62
N TYR A 85 -8.46 -14.74 -4.39
CA TYR A 85 -8.11 -14.25 -3.05
C TYR A 85 -8.84 -12.94 -2.79
N VAL A 86 -9.44 -12.84 -1.63
CA VAL A 86 -10.07 -11.62 -1.12
C VAL A 86 -9.26 -11.12 0.07
N MET A 87 -8.84 -9.88 0.06
CA MET A 87 -8.23 -9.21 1.21
C MET A 87 -9.22 -8.18 1.77
N VAL A 88 -9.48 -8.24 3.07
CA VAL A 88 -10.37 -7.31 3.76
C VAL A 88 -9.90 -7.05 5.19
N ASP A 89 -10.09 -5.83 5.69
CA ASP A 89 -9.71 -5.47 7.05
C ASP A 89 -10.67 -6.06 8.10
N ALA A 90 -10.16 -6.31 9.31
CA ALA A 90 -10.90 -6.94 10.41
C ALA A 90 -11.76 -5.96 11.25
N ASP A 91 -12.00 -4.73 10.78
CA ASP A 91 -12.52 -3.60 11.57
C ASP A 91 -13.96 -3.19 11.24
N LEU A 92 -14.70 -4.01 10.48
CA LEU A 92 -16.09 -3.79 10.03
C LEU A 92 -16.28 -2.54 9.14
N THR A 93 -15.21 -1.97 8.61
CA THR A 93 -15.34 -0.80 7.72
C THR A 93 -15.80 -1.15 6.32
N TYR A 94 -15.66 -2.40 5.90
CA TYR A 94 -16.07 -2.89 4.58
C TYR A 94 -17.21 -3.90 4.68
N PRO A 95 -18.38 -3.61 4.07
CA PRO A 95 -19.53 -4.51 4.10
C PRO A 95 -19.30 -5.74 3.22
N ALA A 96 -19.61 -6.92 3.75
CA ALA A 96 -19.51 -8.16 2.97
C ALA A 96 -20.55 -8.23 1.82
N ALA A 97 -21.62 -7.45 1.91
CA ALA A 97 -22.65 -7.33 0.87
C ALA A 97 -22.09 -6.88 -0.50
N ASP A 98 -20.97 -6.16 -0.52
CA ASP A 98 -20.31 -5.74 -1.76
C ASP A 98 -19.43 -6.85 -2.37
N LEU A 99 -19.12 -7.92 -1.62
CA LEU A 99 -18.21 -8.99 -2.05
C LEU A 99 -18.60 -9.65 -3.39
N PRO A 100 -19.87 -10.02 -3.63
CA PRO A 100 -20.25 -10.66 -4.91
C PRO A 100 -19.89 -9.82 -6.13
N ARG A 101 -20.10 -8.48 -6.04
CA ARG A 101 -19.76 -7.55 -7.13
C ARG A 101 -18.26 -7.42 -7.36
N LEU A 102 -17.47 -7.48 -6.28
CA LEU A 102 -16.01 -7.42 -6.35
C LEU A 102 -15.41 -8.71 -6.89
N LEU A 103 -16.02 -9.87 -6.62
CA LEU A 103 -15.58 -11.18 -7.10
C LEU A 103 -15.80 -11.33 -8.61
N GLU A 104 -16.89 -10.81 -9.14
CA GLU A 104 -17.37 -11.08 -10.49
C GLU A 104 -16.29 -10.87 -11.59
N PRO A 105 -15.58 -9.73 -11.69
CA PRO A 105 -14.60 -9.52 -12.76
C PRO A 105 -13.42 -10.49 -12.70
N VAL A 106 -13.02 -10.92 -11.48
CA VAL A 106 -11.92 -11.89 -11.33
C VAL A 106 -12.40 -13.30 -11.68
N LEU A 107 -13.61 -13.68 -11.30
CA LEU A 107 -14.21 -14.98 -11.64
C LEU A 107 -14.44 -15.14 -13.13
N GLN A 108 -14.76 -14.06 -13.83
CA GLN A 108 -14.93 -14.03 -15.30
C GLN A 108 -13.59 -13.99 -16.04
N GLY A 109 -12.49 -13.68 -15.36
CA GLY A 109 -11.17 -13.54 -15.96
C GLY A 109 -10.91 -12.18 -16.60
N ASP A 110 -11.78 -11.19 -16.38
CA ASP A 110 -11.70 -9.84 -16.92
C ASP A 110 -10.70 -8.98 -16.15
N ALA A 111 -10.44 -9.29 -14.87
CA ALA A 111 -9.53 -8.57 -14.00
C ALA A 111 -8.57 -9.51 -13.26
N ASP A 112 -7.31 -9.07 -13.11
CA ASP A 112 -6.34 -9.69 -12.20
C ASP A 112 -6.45 -9.15 -10.78
N MET A 113 -6.92 -7.90 -10.64
CA MET A 113 -7.18 -7.25 -9.36
C MET A 113 -8.44 -6.40 -9.43
N VAL A 114 -9.28 -6.50 -8.40
CA VAL A 114 -10.41 -5.59 -8.18
C VAL A 114 -10.16 -4.81 -6.88
N CYS A 115 -10.36 -3.50 -6.91
CA CYS A 115 -10.27 -2.61 -5.76
C CYS A 115 -11.66 -2.07 -5.39
N GLY A 116 -12.02 -2.15 -4.10
CA GLY A 116 -13.19 -1.44 -3.60
C GLY A 116 -12.88 0.06 -3.48
N ASP A 117 -13.51 0.90 -4.32
CA ASP A 117 -13.33 2.35 -4.28
C ASP A 117 -14.26 2.99 -3.26
N ARG A 118 -13.68 3.60 -2.23
CA ARG A 118 -14.40 4.29 -1.14
C ARG A 118 -14.77 5.72 -1.50
N HIS A 119 -14.14 6.30 -2.51
CA HIS A 119 -14.29 7.72 -2.85
C HIS A 119 -15.55 8.01 -3.65
N ASP A 120 -16.00 7.07 -4.47
CA ASP A 120 -17.13 7.28 -5.39
C ASP A 120 -18.48 7.30 -4.64
N ALA A 121 -18.58 6.63 -3.49
CA ALA A 121 -19.80 6.65 -2.65
C ALA A 121 -20.04 7.98 -1.91
N GLY A 122 -19.10 8.95 -1.98
CA GLY A 122 -19.25 10.29 -1.38
C GLY A 122 -19.25 10.32 0.16
N ILE A 123 -19.24 9.16 0.82
CA ILE A 123 -19.32 9.01 2.28
C ILE A 123 -17.95 9.23 2.91
N TYR A 124 -16.88 8.70 2.31
CA TYR A 124 -15.52 8.79 2.84
C TYR A 124 -15.02 10.23 3.02
N SER A 125 -15.41 11.16 2.13
CA SER A 125 -14.99 12.56 2.20
C SER A 125 -15.70 13.35 3.31
N ARG A 126 -16.90 12.92 3.75
CA ARG A 126 -17.69 13.59 4.79
C ARG A 126 -17.28 13.19 6.19
N GLU A 127 -16.75 11.98 6.37
CA GLU A 127 -16.45 11.39 7.67
C GLU A 127 -14.98 11.54 8.06
N ASN A 128 -14.07 11.70 7.09
CA ASN A 128 -12.64 11.83 7.36
C ASN A 128 -12.28 13.27 7.77
N LYS A 129 -12.48 13.61 9.06
CA LYS A 129 -12.21 14.93 9.66
C LYS A 129 -10.73 15.31 9.77
N ARG A 130 -9.80 14.58 9.12
CA ARG A 130 -8.35 14.81 9.19
C ARG A 130 -7.85 15.55 7.94
N PRO A 131 -7.73 16.89 7.94
CA PRO A 131 -7.49 17.69 6.72
C PRO A 131 -6.15 17.42 6.01
N MET A 132 -5.10 17.02 6.74
CA MET A 132 -3.78 16.72 6.14
C MET A 132 -3.68 15.31 5.54
N HIS A 133 -4.49 14.37 5.98
CA HIS A 133 -4.47 12.98 5.51
C HIS A 133 -4.93 12.87 4.04
N ASN A 134 -5.97 13.61 3.68
CA ASN A 134 -6.52 13.62 2.31
C ASN A 134 -5.54 14.22 1.29
N THR A 135 -4.79 15.24 1.67
CA THR A 135 -3.80 15.89 0.78
C THR A 135 -2.61 14.96 0.48
N GLY A 136 -2.11 14.24 1.50
CA GLY A 136 -1.04 13.27 1.33
C GLY A 136 -1.45 12.09 0.43
N ASN A 137 -2.62 11.51 0.67
CA ASN A 137 -3.16 10.42 -0.14
C ASN A 137 -3.37 10.84 -1.60
N LYS A 138 -3.88 12.06 -1.82
CA LYS A 138 -4.06 12.63 -3.17
C LYS A 138 -2.71 12.81 -3.89
N ALA A 139 -1.67 13.26 -3.19
CA ALA A 139 -0.34 13.44 -3.76
C ALA A 139 0.28 12.09 -4.15
N VAL A 140 0.19 11.06 -3.28
CA VAL A 140 0.67 9.70 -3.60
C VAL A 140 -0.07 9.13 -4.80
N ARG A 141 -1.40 9.23 -4.81
CA ARG A 141 -2.23 8.77 -5.94
C ARG A 141 -1.84 9.43 -7.25
N MET A 142 -1.73 10.77 -7.29
CA MET A 142 -1.33 11.49 -8.49
C MET A 142 0.06 11.08 -8.98
N LEU A 143 1.01 10.89 -8.05
CA LEU A 143 2.36 10.48 -8.39
C LEU A 143 2.37 9.07 -9.00
N ILE A 144 1.70 8.10 -8.37
CA ILE A 144 1.64 6.72 -8.86
C ILE A 144 0.96 6.66 -10.23
N ASN A 145 -0.20 7.30 -10.38
CA ASN A 145 -0.91 7.33 -11.66
C ASN A 145 -0.06 7.96 -12.77
N LYS A 146 0.68 9.04 -12.47
CA LYS A 146 1.57 9.68 -13.44
C LYS A 146 2.78 8.84 -13.81
N LEU A 147 3.41 8.17 -12.83
CA LEU A 147 4.63 7.37 -13.04
C LEU A 147 4.35 6.05 -13.75
N PHE A 148 3.21 5.42 -13.46
CA PHE A 148 2.85 4.11 -13.98
C PHE A 148 1.70 4.16 -15.01
N GLN A 149 1.34 5.37 -15.49
CA GLN A 149 0.28 5.59 -16.48
C GLN A 149 -1.05 4.93 -16.09
N GLY A 150 -1.33 4.90 -14.79
CA GLY A 150 -2.56 4.36 -14.21
C GLY A 150 -3.65 5.43 -14.08
N ASN A 151 -4.85 4.99 -13.73
CA ASN A 151 -5.98 5.87 -13.40
C ASN A 151 -6.74 5.34 -12.18
N LEU A 152 -6.03 4.94 -11.13
CA LEU A 152 -6.65 4.44 -9.90
C LEU A 152 -7.19 5.59 -9.06
N HIS A 153 -8.40 5.41 -8.53
CA HIS A 153 -9.07 6.36 -7.65
C HIS A 153 -8.76 6.09 -6.18
N ASP A 154 -8.73 4.82 -5.75
CA ASP A 154 -8.41 4.45 -4.36
C ASP A 154 -7.24 3.47 -4.27
N ILE A 155 -6.03 4.00 -4.15
CA ILE A 155 -4.79 3.21 -4.02
C ILE A 155 -4.63 2.59 -2.63
N LEU A 156 -5.30 3.13 -1.61
CA LEU A 156 -5.11 2.78 -0.20
C LEU A 156 -6.24 1.93 0.38
N THR A 157 -7.16 1.45 -0.46
CA THR A 157 -8.23 0.56 0.00
C THR A 157 -7.68 -0.77 0.48
N GLY A 158 -8.19 -1.25 1.62
CA GLY A 158 -7.92 -2.59 2.16
C GLY A 158 -8.82 -3.68 1.58
N TYR A 159 -9.88 -3.33 0.83
CA TYR A 159 -10.80 -4.29 0.24
C TYR A 159 -10.42 -4.57 -1.21
N ARG A 160 -9.84 -5.73 -1.44
CA ARG A 160 -9.33 -6.13 -2.76
C ARG A 160 -9.61 -7.58 -3.06
N VAL A 161 -9.82 -7.88 -4.33
CA VAL A 161 -9.91 -9.24 -4.86
C VAL A 161 -8.79 -9.44 -5.87
N PHE A 162 -8.15 -10.61 -5.84
CA PHE A 162 -7.00 -10.93 -6.69
C PHE A 162 -7.17 -12.28 -7.39
N SER A 163 -6.68 -12.37 -8.60
CA SER A 163 -6.48 -13.65 -9.29
C SER A 163 -5.31 -14.43 -8.67
N LYS A 164 -5.30 -15.75 -8.81
CA LYS A 164 -4.15 -16.61 -8.43
C LYS A 164 -2.87 -16.14 -9.12
N ARG A 165 -2.96 -15.77 -10.38
CA ARG A 165 -1.84 -15.26 -11.18
C ARG A 165 -1.20 -14.04 -10.51
N PHE A 166 -2.01 -13.08 -10.05
CA PHE A 166 -1.52 -11.90 -9.36
C PHE A 166 -0.79 -12.29 -8.07
N VAL A 167 -1.45 -13.06 -7.19
CA VAL A 167 -0.92 -13.42 -5.88
C VAL A 167 0.40 -14.19 -5.95
N LYS A 168 0.51 -15.15 -6.87
CA LYS A 168 1.71 -15.99 -6.99
C LYS A 168 2.90 -15.23 -7.61
N ASN A 169 2.67 -14.12 -8.29
CA ASN A 169 3.73 -13.29 -8.89
C ASN A 169 4.01 -12.00 -8.10
N PHE A 170 3.32 -11.75 -7.00
CA PHE A 170 3.51 -10.54 -6.20
C PHE A 170 4.55 -10.73 -5.10
N PRO A 171 5.76 -10.18 -5.25
CA PRO A 171 6.80 -10.22 -4.21
C PRO A 171 6.55 -9.11 -3.17
N ILE A 172 5.92 -9.44 -2.04
CA ILE A 172 5.70 -8.46 -0.96
C ILE A 172 7.04 -8.08 -0.33
N LEU A 173 7.46 -6.83 -0.51
CA LEU A 173 8.68 -6.26 0.05
C LEU A 173 8.40 -5.40 1.28
N SER A 174 7.25 -4.74 1.34
CA SER A 174 6.81 -3.92 2.47
C SER A 174 6.63 -4.73 3.76
N THR A 175 6.62 -4.04 4.88
CA THR A 175 6.42 -4.64 6.21
C THR A 175 5.16 -4.14 6.91
N GLY A 176 4.60 -3.01 6.48
CA GLY A 176 3.52 -2.30 7.15
C GLY A 176 2.34 -1.93 6.25
N PHE A 177 1.85 -0.72 6.45
CA PHE A 177 0.69 -0.15 5.73
C PHE A 177 1.03 0.33 4.30
N GLU A 178 2.28 0.24 3.89
CA GLU A 178 2.72 0.52 2.53
C GLU A 178 2.25 -0.56 1.53
N LEU A 179 1.70 -1.66 2.06
CA LEU A 179 1.29 -2.83 1.27
C LEU A 179 0.29 -2.46 0.19
N GLU A 180 -0.74 -1.68 0.50
CA GLU A 180 -1.78 -1.30 -0.46
C GLU A 180 -1.20 -0.49 -1.62
N THR A 181 -0.25 0.38 -1.30
CA THR A 181 0.51 1.15 -2.30
C THR A 181 1.37 0.23 -3.18
N GLU A 182 2.10 -0.70 -2.55
CA GLU A 182 2.95 -1.66 -3.26
C GLU A 182 2.14 -2.58 -4.18
N ILE A 183 0.99 -3.07 -3.74
CA ILE A 183 0.05 -3.85 -4.54
C ILE A 183 -0.39 -3.06 -5.78
N SER A 184 -0.78 -1.79 -5.59
CA SER A 184 -1.25 -0.95 -6.69
C SER A 184 -0.16 -0.67 -7.72
N ILE A 185 1.07 -0.40 -7.25
CA ILE A 185 2.23 -0.19 -8.13
C ILE A 185 2.58 -1.47 -8.89
N HIS A 186 2.63 -2.61 -8.20
CA HIS A 186 2.91 -3.88 -8.84
C HIS A 186 1.90 -4.21 -9.94
N ALA A 187 0.62 -3.93 -9.68
CA ALA A 187 -0.44 -4.13 -10.67
C ALA A 187 -0.21 -3.27 -11.93
N LEU A 188 0.04 -1.99 -11.75
CA LEU A 188 0.23 -1.05 -12.86
C LEU A 188 1.55 -1.29 -13.62
N ASP A 189 2.65 -1.51 -12.89
CA ASP A 189 3.99 -1.67 -13.49
C ASP A 189 4.12 -2.96 -14.31
N ASN A 190 3.40 -4.01 -13.94
CA ASN A 190 3.39 -5.29 -14.65
C ASN A 190 2.20 -5.46 -15.62
N GLY A 191 1.40 -4.41 -15.83
CA GLY A 191 0.30 -4.44 -16.80
C GLY A 191 -0.83 -5.41 -16.45
N TYR A 192 -1.09 -5.63 -15.16
CA TYR A 192 -2.25 -6.39 -14.74
C TYR A 192 -3.55 -5.63 -15.00
N SER A 193 -4.62 -6.36 -15.34
CA SER A 193 -5.95 -5.76 -15.47
C SER A 193 -6.51 -5.39 -14.09
N VAL A 194 -6.77 -4.09 -13.88
CA VAL A 194 -7.30 -3.58 -12.61
C VAL A 194 -8.65 -2.93 -12.84
N VAL A 195 -9.63 -3.31 -12.03
CA VAL A 195 -10.98 -2.75 -12.02
C VAL A 195 -11.26 -2.13 -10.65
N GLU A 196 -11.84 -0.95 -10.61
CA GLU A 196 -12.32 -0.32 -9.38
C GLU A 196 -13.85 -0.38 -9.34
N ILE A 197 -14.40 -0.82 -8.21
CA ILE A 197 -15.85 -0.94 -8.00
C ILE A 197 -16.20 -0.11 -6.76
N PRO A 198 -17.16 0.85 -6.89
CA PRO A 198 -17.61 1.62 -5.74
C PRO A 198 -18.09 0.71 -4.61
N THR A 199 -17.55 0.93 -3.41
CA THR A 199 -17.93 0.21 -2.20
C THR A 199 -18.35 1.18 -1.11
N ASN A 200 -19.31 0.75 -0.30
CA ASN A 200 -19.64 1.48 0.90
C ASN A 200 -18.50 1.37 1.91
N TYR A 201 -18.29 2.44 2.65
CA TYR A 201 -17.30 2.46 3.72
C TYR A 201 -17.99 2.91 5.00
N MET A 202 -17.94 2.08 6.04
CA MET A 202 -18.62 2.33 7.31
C MET A 202 -17.64 2.84 8.35
N ASP A 203 -18.14 3.62 9.32
CA ASP A 203 -17.35 3.98 10.48
C ASP A 203 -17.05 2.75 11.35
N ARG A 204 -15.91 2.77 11.99
CA ARG A 204 -15.56 1.73 12.97
C ARG A 204 -16.53 1.77 14.14
N PRO A 205 -16.88 0.60 14.71
CA PRO A 205 -17.67 0.55 15.94
C PRO A 205 -17.02 1.34 17.09
N GLU A 206 -17.83 1.86 18.00
CA GLU A 206 -17.34 2.54 19.19
C GLU A 206 -16.41 1.62 20.00
N GLY A 207 -15.25 2.16 20.40
CA GLY A 207 -14.21 1.40 21.11
C GLY A 207 -13.13 0.80 20.23
N SER A 208 -13.31 0.71 18.91
CA SER A 208 -12.25 0.30 17.98
C SER A 208 -11.36 1.51 17.62
N VAL A 209 -10.08 1.45 17.99
CA VAL A 209 -9.15 2.57 17.80
C VAL A 209 -8.35 2.40 16.50
N SER A 210 -8.38 3.42 15.64
CA SER A 210 -7.51 3.47 14.45
C SER A 210 -6.03 3.45 14.87
N LYS A 211 -5.27 2.50 14.35
CA LYS A 211 -3.84 2.31 14.62
C LYS A 211 -2.94 3.26 13.79
N LEU A 212 -3.54 4.19 13.04
CA LEU A 212 -2.85 5.19 12.22
C LEU A 212 -2.64 6.49 13.02
N SER A 213 -1.42 7.02 13.03
CA SER A 213 -1.08 8.30 13.70
C SER A 213 -0.72 9.39 12.69
N THR A 214 -1.32 10.57 12.83
CA THR A 214 -1.31 11.66 11.81
C THR A 214 0.06 12.25 11.50
N VAL A 215 0.97 12.38 12.48
CA VAL A 215 2.29 13.03 12.28
C VAL A 215 3.30 12.04 11.68
N SER A 216 3.27 10.77 12.11
CA SER A 216 4.14 9.74 11.52
C SER A 216 3.73 9.40 10.09
N ASP A 217 2.47 9.64 9.72
CA ASP A 217 1.94 9.27 8.41
C ASP A 217 2.44 10.21 7.30
N GLY A 218 2.64 11.49 7.56
CA GLY A 218 3.28 12.41 6.60
C GLY A 218 4.71 11.99 6.24
N VAL A 219 5.50 11.59 7.24
CA VAL A 219 6.87 11.08 7.03
C VAL A 219 6.84 9.73 6.30
N LYS A 220 5.87 8.86 6.61
CA LYS A 220 5.69 7.58 5.90
C LYS A 220 5.31 7.80 4.44
N VAL A 221 4.40 8.73 4.14
CA VAL A 221 4.04 9.09 2.76
C VAL A 221 5.28 9.53 1.97
N ILE A 222 6.10 10.42 2.52
CA ILE A 222 7.35 10.86 1.87
C ILE A 222 8.30 9.67 1.67
N LYS A 223 8.51 8.85 2.68
CA LYS A 223 9.34 7.63 2.57
C LYS A 223 8.81 6.67 1.51
N THR A 224 7.49 6.47 1.44
CA THR A 224 6.87 5.62 0.42
C THR A 224 7.11 6.17 -0.97
N ILE A 225 6.97 7.49 -1.18
CA ILE A 225 7.28 8.14 -2.46
C ILE A 225 8.74 7.89 -2.86
N PHE A 226 9.69 8.10 -1.93
CA PHE A 226 11.11 7.85 -2.20
C PHE A 226 11.39 6.38 -2.51
N ALA A 227 10.83 5.45 -1.71
CA ALA A 227 11.00 4.02 -1.91
C ALA A 227 10.45 3.55 -3.26
N VAL A 228 9.26 4.04 -3.63
CA VAL A 228 8.64 3.75 -4.93
C VAL A 228 9.52 4.22 -6.08
N LEU A 229 9.95 5.49 -6.05
CA LEU A 229 10.80 6.05 -7.10
C LEU A 229 12.13 5.30 -7.21
N MET A 230 12.77 5.02 -6.07
CA MET A 230 14.07 4.35 -6.04
C MET A 230 13.99 2.91 -6.53
N ASN A 231 12.94 2.15 -6.17
CA ASN A 231 12.84 0.74 -6.49
C ASN A 231 12.23 0.45 -7.87
N HIS A 232 11.29 1.26 -8.34
CA HIS A 232 10.55 1.02 -9.57
C HIS A 232 10.99 1.90 -10.74
N ARG A 233 11.54 3.10 -10.48
CA ARG A 233 12.04 4.03 -11.51
C ARG A 233 13.40 4.62 -11.10
N PRO A 234 14.44 3.77 -10.88
CA PRO A 234 15.73 4.22 -10.35
C PRO A 234 16.39 5.28 -11.24
N LEU A 235 16.39 5.11 -12.55
CA LEU A 235 16.98 6.09 -13.47
C LEU A 235 16.33 7.46 -13.34
N PHE A 236 15.00 7.54 -13.25
CA PHE A 236 14.29 8.80 -13.06
C PHE A 236 14.63 9.43 -11.70
N PHE A 237 14.65 8.64 -10.64
CA PHE A 237 14.99 9.10 -9.30
C PHE A 237 16.41 9.68 -9.23
N PHE A 238 17.40 8.92 -9.68
CA PHE A 238 18.79 9.35 -9.65
C PHE A 238 19.09 10.48 -10.65
N SER A 239 18.37 10.55 -11.78
CA SER A 239 18.48 11.71 -12.70
C SER A 239 18.04 13.01 -12.06
N ILE A 240 16.98 13.02 -11.23
CA ILE A 240 16.56 14.21 -10.50
C ILE A 240 17.63 14.62 -9.48
N ILE A 241 18.18 13.67 -8.72
CA ILE A 241 19.26 13.93 -7.77
C ILE A 241 20.48 14.50 -8.47
N SER A 242 20.90 13.87 -9.57
CA SER A 242 22.01 14.33 -10.39
C SER A 242 21.80 15.77 -10.90
N ALA A 243 20.62 16.07 -11.46
CA ALA A 243 20.30 17.41 -11.94
C ALA A 243 20.38 18.47 -10.82
N VAL A 244 19.85 18.16 -9.64
CA VAL A 244 19.94 19.06 -8.47
C VAL A 244 21.40 19.29 -8.06
N LEU A 245 22.18 18.22 -7.94
CA LEU A 245 23.61 18.31 -7.59
C LEU A 245 24.41 19.08 -8.64
N LEU A 246 24.10 18.89 -9.91
CA LEU A 246 24.73 19.64 -11.01
C LEU A 246 24.45 21.14 -10.92
N ILE A 247 23.20 21.52 -10.67
CA ILE A 247 22.83 22.92 -10.49
C ILE A 247 23.58 23.52 -9.30
N LEU A 248 23.64 22.81 -8.18
CA LEU A 248 24.37 23.24 -6.98
C LEU A 248 25.89 23.34 -7.26
N ALA A 249 26.45 22.42 -8.02
CA ALA A 249 27.85 22.45 -8.44
C ALA A 249 28.14 23.70 -9.27
N ILE A 250 27.31 24.01 -10.25
CA ILE A 250 27.47 25.21 -11.10
C ILE A 250 27.38 26.47 -10.22
N LEU A 251 26.36 26.58 -9.36
CA LEU A 251 26.19 27.73 -8.47
C LEU A 251 27.38 27.94 -7.55
N ALA A 252 27.93 26.86 -6.97
CA ALA A 252 29.12 26.93 -6.12
C ALA A 252 30.39 27.29 -6.89
N GLY A 253 30.49 26.93 -8.19
CA GLY A 253 31.63 27.21 -9.04
C GLY A 253 31.69 28.65 -9.56
N ILE A 254 30.55 29.32 -9.73
CA ILE A 254 30.46 30.68 -10.28
C ILE A 254 31.43 31.67 -9.60
N PRO A 255 31.47 31.79 -8.23
CA PRO A 255 32.37 32.74 -7.58
C PRO A 255 33.86 32.51 -7.91
N ALA A 256 34.28 31.23 -7.93
CA ALA A 256 35.67 30.90 -8.22
C ALA A 256 36.07 31.23 -9.66
N VAL A 257 35.15 31.02 -10.60
CA VAL A 257 35.37 31.40 -12.03
C VAL A 257 35.40 32.92 -12.20
N LEU A 258 34.49 33.64 -11.52
CA LEU A 258 34.48 35.12 -11.57
C LEU A 258 35.74 35.73 -10.94
N ASP A 259 36.24 35.16 -9.83
CA ASP A 259 37.51 35.60 -9.24
C ASP A 259 38.64 35.50 -10.23
N TYR A 260 38.78 34.36 -10.91
CA TYR A 260 39.84 34.16 -11.90
C TYR A 260 39.77 35.17 -13.05
N PHE A 261 38.59 35.43 -13.61
CA PHE A 261 38.42 36.42 -14.69
C PHE A 261 38.68 37.86 -14.25
N ARG A 262 38.50 38.20 -12.95
CA ARG A 262 38.68 39.57 -12.43
C ARG A 262 40.08 39.84 -11.91
N TYR A 263 40.69 38.81 -11.34
CA TYR A 263 41.87 38.97 -10.48
C TYR A 263 43.05 38.07 -10.90
N ASP A 264 42.88 37.22 -11.92
CA ASP A 264 43.80 36.14 -12.28
C ASP A 264 44.17 35.23 -11.08
N TYR A 265 43.30 35.21 -10.08
CA TYR A 265 43.48 34.45 -8.85
C TYR A 265 42.14 34.02 -8.25
N VAL A 266 42.09 32.83 -7.63
CA VAL A 266 40.87 32.26 -7.07
C VAL A 266 40.86 32.46 -5.54
N PHE A 267 40.08 33.40 -5.05
CA PHE A 267 39.92 33.67 -3.62
C PHE A 267 38.96 32.65 -2.99
N HIS A 268 37.94 32.20 -3.71
CA HIS A 268 36.91 31.26 -3.22
C HIS A 268 37.32 29.80 -3.48
N LEU A 269 38.57 29.40 -3.16
CA LEU A 269 39.08 28.05 -3.35
C LEU A 269 38.18 26.94 -2.70
N PRO A 270 37.64 27.13 -1.46
CA PRO A 270 36.75 26.13 -0.87
C PRO A 270 35.48 25.89 -1.70
N LEU A 271 34.93 26.91 -2.34
CA LEU A 271 33.75 26.77 -3.23
C LEU A 271 34.11 26.06 -4.54
N ALA A 272 35.30 26.28 -5.08
CA ALA A 272 35.77 25.53 -6.24
C ALA A 272 35.90 24.04 -5.95
N VAL A 273 36.45 23.67 -4.80
CA VAL A 273 36.57 22.27 -4.37
C VAL A 273 35.20 21.66 -4.13
N LEU A 274 34.28 22.40 -3.47
CA LEU A 274 32.90 21.95 -3.27
C LEU A 274 32.18 21.73 -4.62
N SER A 275 32.33 22.64 -5.57
CA SER A 275 31.76 22.53 -6.91
C SER A 275 32.22 21.25 -7.62
N MET A 276 33.52 20.98 -7.60
CA MET A 276 34.10 19.76 -8.19
C MET A 276 33.56 18.50 -7.50
N GLY A 277 33.47 18.49 -6.18
CA GLY A 277 32.88 17.37 -5.41
C GLY A 277 31.44 17.11 -5.78
N LEU A 278 30.61 18.17 -5.82
CA LEU A 278 29.19 18.06 -6.21
C LEU A 278 29.02 17.57 -7.65
N PHE A 279 29.87 18.07 -8.59
CA PHE A 279 29.87 17.61 -9.99
C PHE A 279 30.20 16.12 -10.08
N THR A 280 31.22 15.68 -9.36
CA THR A 280 31.62 14.26 -9.34
C THR A 280 30.50 13.37 -8.80
N VAL A 281 29.86 13.76 -7.67
CA VAL A 281 28.73 13.00 -7.09
C VAL A 281 27.52 13.03 -8.03
N SER A 282 27.27 14.16 -8.73
CA SER A 282 26.21 14.25 -9.74
C SER A 282 26.44 13.24 -10.88
N ALA A 283 27.67 13.14 -11.40
CA ALA A 283 28.00 12.17 -12.45
C ALA A 283 27.85 10.73 -11.98
N LEU A 284 28.32 10.41 -10.75
CA LEU A 284 28.15 9.08 -10.15
C LEU A 284 26.69 8.69 -9.90
N ALA A 285 25.81 9.65 -9.66
CA ALA A 285 24.39 9.36 -9.46
C ALA A 285 23.66 8.90 -10.74
N LEU A 286 24.28 9.04 -11.93
CA LEU A 286 23.73 8.59 -13.21
C LEU A 286 24.26 7.22 -13.66
N THR A 287 25.27 6.70 -12.98
CA THR A 287 25.88 5.38 -13.27
C THR A 287 25.29 4.30 -12.36
#